data_8a7a2e67a8b78fed4fe093ecf47f8f3a
#
_entry.id   8a7a2e67a8b78fed4fe093ecf47f8f3a
#
_cell.length_a   1.000
_cell.length_b   1.000
_cell.length_c   1.000
_cell.angle_alpha   90.00
_cell.angle_beta   90.00
_cell.angle_gamma   90.00
#
_symmetry.space_group_name_H-M   'P 1'
#
loop_
_entity.id
_entity.type
_entity.pdbx_description
1 polymer ?
#
loop_
_entity_poly.entity_id
_entity_poly.type
_entity_poly.pdbx_seq_one_letter_code
_entity_poly.pdbx_strand_id
1 'polypeptide(L)'
;MERKGFIGGSDCVQIMQGNWLPLWRVKTGFDEPEDLSDNIAVQMGIWTENFNLHWFEKQYDCSVKERQFEMHKYTGKVPCKATIDGTWQGAVIEAKHTNAYNSMEKVIEYYMPQVQFYIHMLAVANGSCHGAHLSVIFGNNKWESAFVSADNDYFDSMWAVVSDFWSYVESNAPPPEASGIKPLNTDKIAVDNMVKRDANRDNQFIMSANDYINNQVSAGAFESAKKDLKAMVGDNEREVYSDILSIKRSKNGAL
;
A
#
# COMPACT_ATOMS: atom_id res chain seq x y z
N MET A 1 -1.42 -1.87 -23.30
CA MET A 1 0.03 -2.12 -23.03
C MET A 1 0.21 -3.62 -22.93
N GLU A 2 1.08 -4.21 -23.73
CA GLU A 2 1.30 -5.66 -23.73
C GLU A 2 1.94 -6.10 -22.40
N ARG A 3 1.25 -6.92 -21.62
CA ARG A 3 1.74 -7.44 -20.32
C ARG A 3 2.17 -8.90 -20.39
N LYS A 4 2.16 -9.48 -21.60
CA LYS A 4 2.52 -10.87 -21.86
C LYS A 4 4.04 -11.04 -21.94
N GLY A 5 4.55 -12.19 -21.55
CA GLY A 5 5.93 -12.58 -21.82
C GLY A 5 7.02 -12.02 -20.89
N PHE A 6 6.69 -11.32 -19.81
CA PHE A 6 7.66 -10.82 -18.81
C PHE A 6 7.00 -10.59 -17.46
N ILE A 7 7.82 -10.48 -16.42
CA ILE A 7 7.43 -10.04 -15.07
C ILE A 7 7.77 -8.56 -14.89
N GLY A 8 6.81 -7.79 -14.37
CA GLY A 8 6.97 -6.39 -13.96
C GLY A 8 6.83 -6.19 -12.46
N GLY A 9 7.12 -4.98 -11.97
CA GLY A 9 7.05 -4.67 -10.54
C GLY A 9 5.66 -4.88 -9.94
N SER A 10 4.60 -4.48 -10.63
CA SER A 10 3.21 -4.71 -10.17
C SER A 10 2.81 -6.19 -10.17
N ASP A 11 3.44 -6.99 -11.03
CA ASP A 11 3.20 -8.44 -11.05
C ASP A 11 3.79 -9.09 -9.80
N CYS A 12 4.97 -8.63 -9.34
CA CYS A 12 5.56 -9.10 -8.08
C CYS A 12 4.62 -8.86 -6.90
N VAL A 13 3.94 -7.70 -6.85
CA VAL A 13 2.93 -7.43 -5.80
C VAL A 13 1.79 -8.44 -5.89
N GLN A 14 1.23 -8.67 -7.07
CA GLN A 14 0.12 -9.62 -7.26
C GLN A 14 0.51 -11.06 -6.91
N ILE A 15 1.71 -11.48 -7.31
CA ILE A 15 2.23 -12.82 -7.01
C ILE A 15 2.37 -13.02 -5.50
N MET A 16 2.96 -12.04 -4.80
CA MET A 16 3.14 -12.11 -3.35
C MET A 16 1.81 -12.04 -2.58
N GLN A 17 0.77 -11.46 -3.18
CA GLN A 17 -0.60 -11.47 -2.65
C GLN A 17 -1.37 -12.76 -2.96
N GLY A 18 -0.79 -13.70 -3.68
CA GLY A 18 -1.43 -14.96 -4.07
C GLY A 18 -2.43 -14.86 -5.22
N ASN A 19 -2.44 -13.76 -5.97
CA ASN A 19 -3.33 -13.55 -7.13
C ASN A 19 -2.79 -14.25 -8.40
N TRP A 20 -2.44 -15.53 -8.27
CA TRP A 20 -1.73 -16.24 -9.31
C TRP A 20 -2.60 -16.58 -10.52
N LEU A 21 -3.77 -17.16 -10.32
CA LEU A 21 -4.60 -17.61 -11.46
C LEU A 21 -5.05 -16.45 -12.34
N PRO A 22 -5.58 -15.32 -11.82
CA PRO A 22 -5.92 -14.17 -12.65
C PRO A 22 -4.71 -13.61 -13.42
N LEU A 23 -3.56 -13.48 -12.74
CA LEU A 23 -2.34 -13.00 -13.37
C LEU A 23 -1.83 -13.97 -14.44
N TRP A 24 -1.83 -15.28 -14.17
CA TRP A 24 -1.45 -16.31 -15.13
C TRP A 24 -2.29 -16.24 -16.41
N ARG A 25 -3.62 -16.08 -16.29
CA ARG A 25 -4.52 -15.95 -17.43
C ARG A 25 -4.14 -14.75 -18.32
N VAL A 26 -3.78 -13.63 -17.71
CA VAL A 26 -3.29 -12.46 -18.46
C VAL A 26 -1.92 -12.72 -19.09
N LYS A 27 -0.98 -13.34 -18.36
CA LYS A 27 0.39 -13.61 -18.86
C LYS A 27 0.41 -14.62 -20.01
N THR A 28 -0.47 -15.60 -20.00
CA THR A 28 -0.62 -16.61 -21.05
C THR A 28 -1.56 -16.16 -22.18
N GLY A 29 -2.27 -15.05 -22.01
CA GLY A 29 -3.17 -14.50 -23.03
C GLY A 29 -4.54 -15.13 -23.08
N PHE A 30 -4.95 -15.86 -22.05
CA PHE A 30 -6.33 -16.33 -21.90
C PHE A 30 -7.29 -15.17 -21.61
N ASP A 31 -6.84 -14.17 -20.85
CA ASP A 31 -7.60 -12.97 -20.58
C ASP A 31 -6.82 -11.74 -21.06
N GLU A 32 -7.54 -10.72 -21.48
CA GLU A 32 -6.95 -9.40 -21.69
C GLU A 32 -6.73 -8.69 -20.34
N PRO A 33 -5.71 -7.83 -20.22
CA PRO A 33 -5.54 -6.99 -19.04
C PRO A 33 -6.79 -6.15 -18.78
N GLU A 34 -7.13 -5.97 -17.49
CA GLU A 34 -8.22 -5.08 -17.08
C GLU A 34 -8.01 -3.66 -17.63
N ASP A 35 -9.05 -3.08 -18.22
CA ASP A 35 -9.05 -1.68 -18.61
C ASP A 35 -9.30 -0.80 -17.38
N LEU A 36 -8.27 -0.06 -16.99
CA LEU A 36 -8.28 0.83 -15.85
C LEU A 36 -8.45 2.32 -16.24
N SER A 37 -8.84 2.60 -17.50
CA SER A 37 -9.02 3.98 -17.99
C SER A 37 -10.08 4.75 -17.23
N ASP A 38 -11.12 4.07 -16.75
CA ASP A 38 -12.21 4.66 -15.96
C ASP A 38 -12.01 4.53 -14.44
N ASN A 39 -10.87 3.96 -13.99
CA ASN A 39 -10.55 3.88 -12.57
C ASN A 39 -9.88 5.19 -12.09
N ILE A 40 -10.65 6.03 -11.40
CA ILE A 40 -10.19 7.36 -10.95
C ILE A 40 -8.94 7.28 -10.07
N ALA A 41 -8.78 6.25 -9.23
CA ALA A 41 -7.61 6.12 -8.37
C ALA A 41 -6.34 5.85 -9.19
N VAL A 42 -6.44 5.03 -10.24
CA VAL A 42 -5.33 4.76 -11.17
C VAL A 42 -5.02 6.02 -11.98
N GLN A 43 -6.04 6.69 -12.50
CA GLN A 43 -5.87 7.93 -13.27
C GLN A 43 -5.24 9.03 -12.43
N MET A 44 -5.66 9.19 -11.17
CA MET A 44 -5.03 10.13 -10.23
C MET A 44 -3.55 9.80 -10.00
N GLY A 45 -3.18 8.52 -9.89
CA GLY A 45 -1.78 8.11 -9.81
C GLY A 45 -0.98 8.59 -11.03
N ILE A 46 -1.48 8.32 -12.22
CA ILE A 46 -0.84 8.69 -13.50
C ILE A 46 -0.68 10.22 -13.62
N TRP A 47 -1.75 10.98 -13.36
CA TRP A 47 -1.74 12.43 -13.52
C TRP A 47 -0.88 13.15 -12.48
N THR A 48 -0.80 12.61 -11.27
CA THR A 48 -0.04 13.24 -10.17
C THR A 48 1.41 12.81 -10.11
N GLU A 49 1.86 11.82 -10.86
CA GLU A 49 3.23 11.31 -10.85
C GLU A 49 4.26 12.42 -11.12
N ASN A 50 4.12 13.15 -12.22
CA ASN A 50 5.03 14.25 -12.54
C ASN A 50 5.02 15.36 -11.48
N PHE A 51 3.85 15.68 -10.92
CA PHE A 51 3.75 16.63 -9.82
C PHE A 51 4.46 16.12 -8.58
N ASN A 52 4.30 14.84 -8.25
CA ASN A 52 4.94 14.20 -7.11
C ASN A 52 6.48 14.23 -7.24
N LEU A 53 7.02 13.90 -8.42
CA LEU A 53 8.45 13.98 -8.68
C LEU A 53 8.98 15.42 -8.55
N HIS A 54 8.29 16.42 -9.09
CA HIS A 54 8.69 17.83 -8.91
C HIS A 54 8.59 18.27 -7.45
N TRP A 55 7.59 17.76 -6.71
CA TRP A 55 7.47 18.05 -5.28
C TRP A 55 8.62 17.45 -4.49
N PHE A 56 9.01 16.22 -4.81
CA PHE A 56 10.19 15.56 -4.24
C PHE A 56 11.46 16.39 -4.51
N GLU A 57 11.69 16.79 -5.76
CA GLU A 57 12.83 17.64 -6.13
C GLU A 57 12.89 18.93 -5.30
N LYS A 58 11.74 19.58 -5.14
CA LYS A 58 11.63 20.81 -4.33
C LYS A 58 11.93 20.57 -2.85
N GLN A 59 11.48 19.45 -2.28
CA GLN A 59 11.69 19.16 -0.85
C GLN A 59 13.14 18.81 -0.53
N TYR A 60 13.84 18.16 -1.46
CA TYR A 60 15.22 17.71 -1.27
C TYR A 60 16.26 18.60 -1.96
N ASP A 61 15.84 19.69 -2.59
CA ASP A 61 16.69 20.56 -3.42
C ASP A 61 17.57 19.76 -4.39
N CYS A 62 16.91 18.88 -5.15
CA CYS A 62 17.58 17.90 -6.01
C CYS A 62 16.99 17.87 -7.41
N SER A 63 17.56 17.03 -8.28
CA SER A 63 17.05 16.73 -9.60
C SER A 63 16.92 15.23 -9.79
N VAL A 64 15.69 14.76 -10.03
CA VAL A 64 15.38 13.38 -10.39
C VAL A 64 15.85 13.12 -11.83
N LYS A 65 16.69 12.11 -11.99
CA LYS A 65 17.25 11.67 -13.27
C LYS A 65 16.47 10.48 -13.82
N GLU A 66 16.75 10.13 -15.05
CA GLU A 66 16.27 8.88 -15.70
C GLU A 66 14.76 8.66 -15.49
N ARG A 67 13.96 9.71 -15.68
CA ARG A 67 12.50 9.60 -15.56
C ARG A 67 11.95 8.65 -16.60
N GLN A 68 11.02 7.77 -16.18
CA GLN A 68 10.42 6.74 -17.01
C GLN A 68 11.47 5.83 -17.68
N PHE A 69 12.55 5.53 -16.92
CA PHE A 69 13.61 4.67 -17.43
C PHE A 69 13.15 3.21 -17.50
N GLU A 70 13.15 2.70 -18.71
CA GLU A 70 12.72 1.34 -19.01
C GLU A 70 13.92 0.39 -19.08
N MET A 71 13.82 -0.73 -18.38
CA MET A 71 14.83 -1.78 -18.33
C MET A 71 14.22 -3.12 -18.75
N HIS A 72 14.94 -3.83 -19.64
CA HIS A 72 14.61 -5.19 -20.06
C HIS A 72 15.79 -6.09 -19.70
N LYS A 73 15.60 -7.00 -18.78
CA LYS A 73 16.65 -7.90 -18.26
C LYS A 73 16.07 -9.29 -18.01
N TYR A 74 16.95 -10.22 -17.78
CA TYR A 74 16.60 -11.54 -17.28
C TYR A 74 17.10 -11.67 -15.84
N THR A 75 16.27 -12.19 -14.95
CA THR A 75 16.68 -12.62 -13.62
C THR A 75 16.54 -14.14 -13.57
N GLY A 76 17.69 -14.83 -13.63
CA GLY A 76 17.70 -16.25 -13.94
C GLY A 76 17.15 -16.52 -15.35
N LYS A 77 16.06 -17.30 -15.43
CA LYS A 77 15.37 -17.59 -16.70
C LYS A 77 14.15 -16.68 -16.94
N VAL A 78 13.74 -15.92 -15.96
CA VAL A 78 12.53 -15.09 -16.03
C VAL A 78 12.80 -13.79 -16.77
N PRO A 79 12.11 -13.52 -17.89
CA PRO A 79 12.21 -12.23 -18.56
C PRO A 79 11.53 -11.15 -17.72
N CYS A 80 12.21 -10.04 -17.52
CA CYS A 80 11.78 -8.93 -16.67
C CYS A 80 11.71 -7.63 -17.44
N LYS A 81 10.69 -6.84 -17.14
CA LYS A 81 10.57 -5.46 -17.61
C LYS A 81 10.25 -4.55 -16.44
N ALA A 82 11.04 -3.50 -16.27
CA ALA A 82 10.80 -2.48 -15.26
C ALA A 82 10.79 -1.10 -15.92
N THR A 83 9.87 -0.27 -15.51
CA THR A 83 9.89 1.17 -15.79
C THR A 83 9.84 1.86 -14.42
N ILE A 84 10.89 2.60 -14.09
CA ILE A 84 10.99 3.35 -12.85
C ILE A 84 10.67 4.81 -13.08
N ASP A 85 10.09 5.49 -12.08
CA ASP A 85 9.68 6.88 -12.22
C ASP A 85 10.88 7.82 -12.27
N GLY A 86 12.02 7.40 -11.69
CA GLY A 86 13.28 8.12 -11.80
C GLY A 86 14.37 7.56 -10.91
N THR A 87 15.52 8.27 -10.91
CA THR A 87 16.65 7.97 -10.03
C THR A 87 17.18 9.23 -9.34
N TRP A 88 17.72 9.05 -8.14
CA TRP A 88 18.47 10.07 -7.42
C TRP A 88 19.54 9.42 -6.54
N GLN A 89 20.78 9.93 -6.64
CA GLN A 89 21.93 9.44 -5.88
C GLN A 89 22.15 7.92 -5.96
N GLY A 90 21.85 7.30 -7.11
CA GLY A 90 22.02 5.85 -7.29
C GLY A 90 20.90 5.00 -6.65
N ALA A 91 19.82 5.62 -6.21
CA ALA A 91 18.60 4.96 -5.74
C ALA A 91 17.44 5.17 -6.72
N VAL A 92 16.47 4.26 -6.71
CA VAL A 92 15.19 4.40 -7.41
C VAL A 92 14.37 5.50 -6.75
N ILE A 93 13.63 6.27 -7.54
CA ILE A 93 12.50 7.08 -7.07
C ILE A 93 11.22 6.42 -7.58
N GLU A 94 10.29 6.18 -6.68
CA GLU A 94 8.96 5.63 -6.96
C GLU A 94 7.89 6.56 -6.40
N ALA A 95 7.08 7.11 -7.28
CA ALA A 95 6.01 8.05 -6.94
C ALA A 95 4.67 7.32 -6.76
N LYS A 96 3.99 7.58 -5.67
CA LYS A 96 2.67 6.98 -5.39
C LYS A 96 1.66 8.04 -4.98
N HIS A 97 0.41 7.79 -5.34
CA HIS A 97 -0.73 8.55 -4.83
C HIS A 97 -1.72 7.57 -4.20
N THR A 98 -2.11 7.83 -2.97
CA THR A 98 -3.03 6.98 -2.22
C THR A 98 -4.09 7.82 -1.49
N ASN A 99 -5.07 7.16 -0.86
CA ASN A 99 -6.09 7.87 -0.10
C ASN A 99 -5.51 8.50 1.18
N ALA A 100 -6.21 9.53 1.69
CA ALA A 100 -5.77 10.32 2.85
C ALA A 100 -5.68 9.52 4.17
N TYR A 101 -6.35 8.37 4.26
CA TYR A 101 -6.40 7.53 5.47
C TYR A 101 -5.34 6.43 5.49
N ASN A 102 -4.54 6.34 4.43
CA ASN A 102 -3.44 5.39 4.38
C ASN A 102 -2.23 5.91 5.18
N SER A 103 -1.28 5.03 5.51
CA SER A 103 -0.04 5.41 6.18
C SER A 103 1.17 4.98 5.35
N MET A 104 2.33 5.61 5.60
CA MET A 104 3.56 5.28 4.90
C MET A 104 3.96 3.82 5.14
N GLU A 105 3.78 3.29 6.35
CA GLU A 105 4.11 1.90 6.70
C GLU A 105 3.30 0.92 5.83
N LYS A 106 2.00 1.15 5.67
CA LYS A 106 1.13 0.32 4.81
C LYS A 106 1.49 0.44 3.34
N VAL A 107 1.89 1.63 2.89
CA VAL A 107 2.36 1.83 1.51
C VAL A 107 3.65 1.06 1.28
N ILE A 108 4.61 1.14 2.18
CA ILE A 108 5.87 0.37 2.11
C ILE A 108 5.58 -1.12 2.09
N GLU A 109 4.77 -1.62 3.03
CA GLU A 109 4.41 -3.04 3.11
C GLU A 109 3.76 -3.54 1.81
N TYR A 110 2.79 -2.80 1.29
CA TYR A 110 2.09 -3.18 0.06
C TYR A 110 2.99 -3.19 -1.17
N TYR A 111 3.86 -2.17 -1.33
CA TYR A 111 4.71 -2.02 -2.51
C TYR A 111 6.11 -2.62 -2.33
N MET A 112 6.43 -3.23 -1.19
CA MET A 112 7.74 -3.83 -0.94
C MET A 112 8.20 -4.78 -2.07
N PRO A 113 7.35 -5.68 -2.62
CA PRO A 113 7.74 -6.53 -3.74
C PRO A 113 8.14 -5.74 -4.99
N GLN A 114 7.39 -4.70 -5.34
CA GLN A 114 7.67 -3.84 -6.49
C GLN A 114 8.97 -3.06 -6.28
N VAL A 115 9.16 -2.49 -5.09
CA VAL A 115 10.31 -1.67 -4.75
C VAL A 115 11.60 -2.48 -4.79
N GLN A 116 11.62 -3.65 -4.17
CA GLN A 116 12.81 -4.53 -4.19
C GLN A 116 13.10 -5.07 -5.60
N PHE A 117 12.06 -5.33 -6.39
CA PHE A 117 12.24 -5.67 -7.80
C PHE A 117 12.89 -4.53 -8.59
N TYR A 118 12.47 -3.28 -8.40
CA TYR A 118 13.05 -2.13 -9.09
C TYR A 118 14.49 -1.85 -8.65
N ILE A 119 14.80 -2.00 -7.37
CA ILE A 119 16.17 -1.92 -6.83
C ILE A 119 17.06 -2.95 -7.51
N HIS A 120 16.60 -4.21 -7.59
CA HIS A 120 17.35 -5.29 -8.28
C HIS A 120 17.55 -4.97 -9.76
N MET A 121 16.50 -4.57 -10.47
CA MET A 121 16.59 -4.26 -11.91
C MET A 121 17.57 -3.12 -12.18
N LEU A 122 17.57 -2.07 -11.36
CA LEU A 122 18.50 -0.95 -11.48
C LEU A 122 19.93 -1.39 -11.14
N ALA A 123 20.13 -2.23 -10.11
CA ALA A 123 21.42 -2.78 -9.76
C ALA A 123 22.01 -3.62 -10.90
N VAL A 124 21.19 -4.45 -11.57
CA VAL A 124 21.62 -5.24 -12.75
C VAL A 124 21.94 -4.33 -13.94
N ALA A 125 21.22 -3.21 -14.11
CA ALA A 125 21.46 -2.29 -15.21
C ALA A 125 22.72 -1.43 -15.01
N ASN A 126 22.93 -0.89 -13.81
CA ASN A 126 23.93 0.13 -13.51
C ASN A 126 25.10 -0.38 -12.63
N GLY A 127 25.11 -1.68 -12.26
CA GLY A 127 26.13 -2.30 -11.42
C GLY A 127 25.85 -2.20 -9.91
N SER A 128 25.03 -1.26 -9.46
CA SER A 128 24.63 -1.13 -8.05
C SER A 128 23.33 -0.30 -7.90
N CYS A 129 22.58 -0.60 -6.86
CA CYS A 129 21.47 0.22 -6.36
C CYS A 129 21.33 -0.05 -4.86
N HIS A 130 21.37 0.99 -4.03
CA HIS A 130 21.38 0.82 -2.58
C HIS A 130 19.98 0.91 -1.95
N GLY A 131 18.96 1.30 -2.72
CA GLY A 131 17.60 1.40 -2.23
C GLY A 131 16.68 2.19 -3.14
N ALA A 132 15.53 2.55 -2.61
CA ALA A 132 14.53 3.35 -3.28
C ALA A 132 13.93 4.40 -2.35
N HIS A 133 13.64 5.58 -2.88
CA HIS A 133 12.79 6.57 -2.24
C HIS A 133 11.34 6.38 -2.71
N LEU A 134 10.45 6.11 -1.78
CA LEU A 134 9.02 6.19 -1.99
C LEU A 134 8.57 7.62 -1.74
N SER A 135 8.04 8.29 -2.76
CA SER A 135 7.47 9.63 -2.68
C SER A 135 5.95 9.53 -2.79
N VAL A 136 5.23 9.82 -1.71
CA VAL A 136 3.82 9.46 -1.59
C VAL A 136 2.94 10.68 -1.31
N ILE A 137 1.94 10.90 -2.17
CA ILE A 137 0.85 11.84 -1.93
C ILE A 137 -0.31 11.09 -1.27
N PHE A 138 -0.77 11.57 -0.12
CA PHE A 138 -1.90 11.03 0.63
C PHE A 138 -3.12 11.96 0.47
N GLY A 139 -4.09 11.53 -0.32
CA GLY A 139 -5.25 12.36 -0.66
C GLY A 139 -4.82 13.62 -1.42
N ASN A 140 -5.21 14.80 -0.92
CA ASN A 140 -4.96 16.06 -1.61
C ASN A 140 -4.14 17.09 -0.80
N ASN A 141 -3.67 16.75 0.39
CA ASN A 141 -3.07 17.74 1.31
C ASN A 141 -1.89 17.22 2.15
N LYS A 142 -1.46 15.98 1.95
CA LYS A 142 -0.33 15.40 2.68
C LYS A 142 0.64 14.74 1.71
N TRP A 143 1.92 14.98 1.92
CA TRP A 143 3.01 14.30 1.21
C TRP A 143 4.05 13.81 2.22
N GLU A 144 4.58 12.64 1.99
CA GLU A 144 5.67 12.05 2.74
C GLU A 144 6.62 11.33 1.80
N SER A 145 7.87 11.16 2.23
CA SER A 145 8.85 10.33 1.56
C SER A 145 9.54 9.42 2.57
N ALA A 146 9.81 8.19 2.15
CA ALA A 146 10.55 7.22 2.93
C ALA A 146 11.62 6.55 2.07
N PHE A 147 12.76 6.22 2.68
CA PHE A 147 13.80 5.44 2.03
C PHE A 147 13.66 3.97 2.41
N VAL A 148 13.66 3.10 1.41
CA VAL A 148 13.64 1.65 1.54
C VAL A 148 14.99 1.13 1.06
N SER A 149 15.76 0.54 1.96
CA SER A 149 17.05 -0.06 1.63
C SER A 149 16.92 -1.29 0.75
N ALA A 150 17.91 -1.57 -0.05
CA ALA A 150 18.04 -2.85 -0.73
C ALA A 150 18.10 -3.99 0.31
N ASP A 151 17.28 -5.01 0.10
CA ASP A 151 17.18 -6.19 0.95
C ASP A 151 17.28 -7.44 0.06
N ASN A 152 18.49 -8.00 -0.02
CA ASN A 152 18.77 -9.16 -0.86
C ASN A 152 18.05 -10.42 -0.34
N ASP A 153 17.95 -10.59 0.98
CA ASP A 153 17.29 -11.77 1.57
C ASP A 153 15.79 -11.75 1.27
N TYR A 154 15.18 -10.58 1.39
CA TYR A 154 13.79 -10.39 0.95
C TYR A 154 13.63 -10.64 -0.54
N PHE A 155 14.52 -10.05 -1.37
CA PHE A 155 14.45 -10.21 -2.82
C PHE A 155 14.57 -11.69 -3.21
N ASP A 156 15.53 -12.42 -2.67
CA ASP A 156 15.76 -13.84 -2.99
C ASP A 156 14.54 -14.69 -2.60
N SER A 157 13.98 -14.44 -1.42
CA SER A 157 12.76 -15.12 -0.95
C SER A 157 11.56 -14.84 -1.86
N MET A 158 11.35 -13.58 -2.22
CA MET A 158 10.31 -13.16 -3.16
C MET A 158 10.55 -13.77 -4.54
N TRP A 159 11.81 -13.76 -5.01
CA TRP A 159 12.14 -14.22 -6.35
C TRP A 159 11.98 -15.73 -6.53
N ALA A 160 12.15 -16.50 -5.47
CA ALA A 160 11.80 -17.92 -5.48
C ALA A 160 10.31 -18.12 -5.79
N VAL A 161 9.44 -17.34 -5.15
CA VAL A 161 7.98 -17.38 -5.37
C VAL A 161 7.61 -16.89 -6.78
N VAL A 162 8.24 -15.82 -7.26
CA VAL A 162 8.05 -15.30 -8.62
C VAL A 162 8.49 -16.32 -9.68
N SER A 163 9.62 -16.99 -9.45
CA SER A 163 10.14 -18.02 -10.36
C SER A 163 9.25 -19.25 -10.40
N ASP A 164 8.67 -19.67 -9.27
CA ASP A 164 7.69 -20.74 -9.21
C ASP A 164 6.43 -20.36 -10.01
N PHE A 165 5.87 -19.18 -9.80
CA PHE A 165 4.77 -18.67 -10.61
C PHE A 165 5.11 -18.67 -12.10
N TRP A 166 6.33 -18.23 -12.49
CA TRP A 166 6.72 -18.17 -13.89
C TRP A 166 6.79 -19.55 -14.55
N SER A 167 7.10 -20.59 -13.79
CA SER A 167 7.12 -21.96 -14.29
C SER A 167 5.75 -22.42 -14.84
N TYR A 168 4.66 -21.94 -14.23
CA TYR A 168 3.29 -22.18 -14.72
C TYR A 168 3.00 -21.40 -16.02
N VAL A 169 3.57 -20.20 -16.15
CA VAL A 169 3.45 -19.42 -17.39
C VAL A 169 4.22 -20.11 -18.54
N GLU A 170 5.46 -20.53 -18.29
CA GLU A 170 6.29 -21.23 -19.30
C GLU A 170 5.68 -22.57 -19.74
N SER A 171 5.16 -23.34 -18.80
CA SER A 171 4.53 -24.63 -19.08
C SER A 171 3.11 -24.52 -19.66
N ASN A 172 2.56 -23.31 -19.69
CA ASN A 172 1.15 -23.03 -20.01
C ASN A 172 0.17 -23.89 -19.19
N ALA A 173 0.57 -24.27 -17.97
CA ALA A 173 -0.26 -25.02 -17.04
C ALA A 173 -0.83 -24.03 -15.99
N PRO A 174 -2.14 -24.08 -15.69
CA PRO A 174 -2.69 -23.19 -14.68
C PRO A 174 -2.08 -23.49 -13.30
N PRO A 175 -1.74 -22.46 -12.52
CA PRO A 175 -1.31 -22.65 -11.14
C PRO A 175 -2.46 -23.30 -10.34
N PRO A 176 -2.15 -24.11 -9.31
CA PRO A 176 -3.18 -24.73 -8.49
C PRO A 176 -4.07 -23.65 -7.86
N GLU A 177 -5.38 -23.84 -7.92
CA GLU A 177 -6.31 -22.98 -7.20
C GLU A 177 -5.98 -23.02 -5.71
N ALA A 178 -5.78 -21.86 -5.12
CA ALA A 178 -5.53 -21.67 -3.70
C ALA A 178 -4.17 -22.14 -3.14
N SER A 179 -3.16 -22.46 -3.94
CA SER A 179 -1.79 -22.62 -3.41
C SER A 179 -1.07 -21.28 -3.16
N GLY A 180 -1.68 -20.17 -3.52
CA GLY A 180 -1.22 -18.89 -3.04
C GLY A 180 -1.32 -18.83 -1.51
N ILE A 181 -0.24 -18.49 -0.82
CA ILE A 181 -0.32 -17.98 0.54
C ILE A 181 -1.25 -16.77 0.43
N LYS A 182 -2.56 -17.00 0.68
CA LYS A 182 -3.46 -15.88 0.89
C LYS A 182 -2.83 -15.12 2.04
N PRO A 183 -2.44 -13.84 1.87
CA PRO A 183 -2.16 -13.04 3.04
C PRO A 183 -3.36 -13.27 3.95
N LEU A 184 -3.12 -13.58 5.21
CA LEU A 184 -4.17 -13.69 6.21
C LEU A 184 -4.88 -12.34 6.21
N ASN A 185 -5.88 -12.23 5.33
CA ASN A 185 -6.81 -11.13 5.36
C ASN A 185 -7.69 -11.44 6.57
N THR A 186 -7.21 -11.00 7.74
CA THR A 186 -7.84 -11.22 9.04
C THR A 186 -9.27 -10.69 9.09
N ASP A 187 -9.68 -9.89 8.11
CA ASP A 187 -10.99 -9.23 8.09
C ASP A 187 -12.13 -10.12 7.57
N LYS A 188 -11.87 -11.34 7.09
CA LYS A 188 -12.91 -12.21 6.50
C LYS A 188 -12.74 -13.71 6.80
N ILE A 189 -12.31 -14.07 7.99
CA ILE A 189 -12.48 -15.45 8.45
C ILE A 189 -13.98 -15.63 8.74
N ALA A 190 -14.65 -16.60 8.08
CA ALA A 190 -16.04 -16.93 8.40
C ALA A 190 -16.13 -17.24 9.90
N VAL A 191 -17.10 -16.66 10.58
CA VAL A 191 -17.29 -16.80 12.05
C VAL A 191 -17.33 -18.28 12.45
N ASP A 192 -17.85 -19.14 11.59
CA ASP A 192 -17.94 -20.60 11.79
C ASP A 192 -16.58 -21.30 11.88
N ASN A 193 -15.50 -20.67 11.37
CA ASN A 193 -14.13 -21.21 11.44
C ASN A 193 -13.29 -20.57 12.55
N MET A 194 -13.87 -19.65 13.33
CA MET A 194 -13.17 -19.01 14.43
C MET A 194 -13.19 -19.88 15.68
N VAL A 195 -12.04 -20.01 16.33
CA VAL A 195 -11.93 -20.70 17.61
C VAL A 195 -12.17 -19.75 18.78
N LYS A 196 -12.88 -20.22 19.80
CA LYS A 196 -12.99 -19.52 21.08
C LYS A 196 -11.73 -19.80 21.88
N ARG A 197 -10.99 -18.75 22.26
CA ARG A 197 -9.80 -18.84 23.09
C ARG A 197 -10.13 -18.44 24.52
N ASP A 198 -9.84 -19.32 25.48
CA ASP A 198 -9.84 -18.93 26.87
C ASP A 198 -8.58 -18.14 27.20
N ALA A 199 -8.75 -16.86 27.55
CA ALA A 199 -7.68 -15.93 27.86
C ALA A 199 -7.45 -15.70 29.37
N ASN A 200 -8.05 -16.51 30.26
CA ASN A 200 -7.92 -16.35 31.71
C ASN A 200 -6.48 -16.50 32.22
N ARG A 201 -5.58 -17.08 31.44
CA ARG A 201 -4.14 -17.22 31.76
C ARG A 201 -3.24 -16.31 30.92
N ASP A 202 -3.82 -15.44 30.11
CA ASP A 202 -3.10 -14.47 29.32
C ASP A 202 -3.01 -13.15 30.08
N ASN A 203 -1.87 -12.94 30.74
CA ASN A 203 -1.66 -11.78 31.60
C ASN A 203 -1.81 -10.46 30.85
N GLN A 204 -1.40 -10.38 29.58
CA GLN A 204 -1.52 -9.18 28.79
C GLN A 204 -2.98 -8.87 28.45
N PHE A 205 -3.76 -9.89 28.11
CA PHE A 205 -5.21 -9.76 27.90
C PHE A 205 -5.91 -9.31 29.19
N ILE A 206 -5.61 -9.92 30.34
CA ILE A 206 -6.20 -9.56 31.62
C ILE A 206 -5.88 -8.12 32.04
N MET A 207 -4.64 -7.66 31.83
CA MET A 207 -4.26 -6.26 32.09
C MET A 207 -5.08 -5.31 31.21
N SER A 208 -5.12 -5.54 29.91
CA SER A 208 -5.87 -4.70 28.97
C SER A 208 -7.37 -4.71 29.23
N ALA A 209 -7.93 -5.86 29.63
CA ALA A 209 -9.33 -5.98 30.00
C ALA A 209 -9.67 -5.19 31.28
N ASN A 210 -8.79 -5.22 32.27
CA ASN A 210 -8.96 -4.43 33.50
C ASN A 210 -8.88 -2.91 33.20
N ASP A 211 -7.93 -2.48 32.37
CA ASP A 211 -7.84 -1.07 31.95
C ASP A 211 -9.10 -0.63 31.19
N TYR A 212 -9.63 -1.47 30.30
CA TYR A 212 -10.88 -1.19 29.58
C TYR A 212 -12.06 -1.02 30.55
N ILE A 213 -12.24 -1.95 31.49
CA ILE A 213 -13.33 -1.91 32.48
C ILE A 213 -13.20 -0.68 33.40
N ASN A 214 -11.99 -0.41 33.90
CA ASN A 214 -11.74 0.71 34.81
C ASN A 214 -11.99 2.08 34.18
N ASN A 215 -11.78 2.22 32.86
CA ASN A 215 -11.97 3.48 32.15
C ASN A 215 -13.37 3.58 31.50
N GLN A 216 -14.18 2.54 31.52
CA GLN A 216 -15.49 2.50 30.85
C GLN A 216 -16.47 3.57 31.40
N VAL A 217 -16.47 3.80 32.71
CA VAL A 217 -17.33 4.80 33.38
C VAL A 217 -16.96 6.22 32.93
N SER A 218 -15.65 6.52 32.85
CA SER A 218 -15.16 7.82 32.41
C SER A 218 -15.47 8.07 30.93
N ALA A 219 -15.32 7.06 30.08
CA ALA A 219 -15.65 7.12 28.67
C ALA A 219 -17.16 7.32 28.46
N GLY A 220 -17.98 6.61 29.21
CA GLY A 220 -19.45 6.76 29.18
C GLY A 220 -19.90 8.14 29.63
N ALA A 221 -19.33 8.68 30.68
CA ALA A 221 -19.60 10.03 31.17
C ALA A 221 -19.20 11.10 30.13
N PHE A 222 -18.06 10.93 29.47
CA PHE A 222 -17.59 11.81 28.39
C PHE A 222 -18.56 11.81 27.19
N GLU A 223 -18.97 10.67 26.69
CA GLU A 223 -19.90 10.59 25.56
C GLU A 223 -21.30 11.10 25.92
N SER A 224 -21.78 10.90 27.16
CA SER A 224 -23.03 11.47 27.65
C SER A 224 -22.94 13.00 27.68
N ALA A 225 -21.92 13.57 28.28
CA ALA A 225 -21.71 15.01 28.34
C ALA A 225 -21.62 15.65 26.96
N LYS A 226 -20.92 14.99 26.03
CA LYS A 226 -20.82 15.42 24.63
C LYS A 226 -22.17 15.42 23.92
N LYS A 227 -23.03 14.43 24.17
CA LYS A 227 -24.38 14.37 23.65
C LYS A 227 -25.26 15.50 24.22
N ASP A 228 -25.18 15.73 25.51
CA ASP A 228 -25.94 16.78 26.21
C ASP A 228 -25.55 18.17 25.70
N LEU A 229 -24.26 18.42 25.55
CA LEU A 229 -23.73 19.67 25.00
C LEU A 229 -24.22 19.92 23.57
N LYS A 230 -24.22 18.90 22.73
CA LYS A 230 -24.77 19.00 21.37
C LYS A 230 -26.26 19.31 21.36
N ALA A 231 -27.02 18.74 22.28
CA ALA A 231 -28.48 18.99 22.41
C ALA A 231 -28.79 20.41 22.87
N MET A 232 -27.83 21.12 23.50
CA MET A 232 -27.99 22.52 23.92
C MET A 232 -27.84 23.53 22.77
N VAL A 233 -27.34 23.11 21.61
CA VAL A 233 -27.19 23.99 20.44
C VAL A 233 -28.48 24.07 19.67
N GLY A 234 -29.13 25.24 19.68
CA GLY A 234 -30.40 25.49 18.97
C GLY A 234 -30.26 25.37 17.45
N ASP A 235 -31.37 25.11 16.75
CA ASP A 235 -31.38 24.85 15.30
C ASP A 235 -30.88 26.03 14.46
N ASN A 236 -31.02 27.25 14.97
CA ASN A 236 -30.57 28.48 14.33
C ASN A 236 -29.19 28.98 14.84
N GLU A 237 -28.53 28.24 15.73
CA GLU A 237 -27.23 28.59 16.28
C GLU A 237 -26.12 27.89 15.50
N ARG A 238 -25.21 28.69 14.98
CA ARG A 238 -24.01 28.18 14.27
C ARG A 238 -22.90 27.80 15.23
N GLU A 239 -22.80 28.53 16.35
CA GLU A 239 -21.76 28.34 17.35
C GLU A 239 -22.30 28.76 18.71
N VAL A 240 -22.06 27.93 19.73
CA VAL A 240 -22.28 28.22 21.13
C VAL A 240 -20.93 28.13 21.83
N TYR A 241 -20.55 29.17 22.57
CA TYR A 241 -19.23 29.24 23.21
C TYR A 241 -19.30 29.78 24.63
N SER A 242 -18.31 29.39 25.39
CA SER A 242 -18.01 29.90 26.72
C SER A 242 -16.50 30.02 26.87
N ASP A 243 -16.04 30.47 28.02
CA ASP A 243 -14.58 30.52 28.34
C ASP A 243 -13.92 29.15 28.42
N ILE A 244 -14.71 28.08 28.48
CA ILE A 244 -14.25 26.69 28.67
C ILE A 244 -14.30 25.88 27.35
N LEU A 245 -15.35 26.09 26.54
CA LEU A 245 -15.65 25.26 25.39
C LEU A 245 -16.43 26.02 24.31
N SER A 246 -16.14 25.71 23.05
CA SER A 246 -16.94 26.15 21.91
C SER A 246 -17.46 24.93 21.13
N ILE A 247 -18.73 24.96 20.76
CA ILE A 247 -19.37 23.96 19.89
C ILE A 247 -19.86 24.67 18.64
N LYS A 248 -19.43 24.15 17.48
CA LYS A 248 -19.68 24.80 16.19
C LYS A 248 -20.23 23.81 15.18
N ARG A 249 -21.27 24.20 14.46
CA ARG A 249 -21.75 23.40 13.31
C ARG A 249 -20.72 23.41 12.19
N SER A 250 -20.51 22.23 11.59
CA SER A 250 -19.74 22.09 10.36
C SER A 250 -20.37 22.85 9.20
N LYS A 251 -19.69 22.99 8.08
CA LYS A 251 -20.25 23.62 6.86
C LYS A 251 -21.53 22.94 6.37
N ASN A 252 -21.70 21.65 6.69
CA ASN A 252 -22.88 20.85 6.32
C ASN A 252 -23.98 20.87 7.39
N GLY A 253 -23.87 21.72 8.43
CA GLY A 253 -24.84 21.86 9.50
C GLY A 253 -24.75 20.82 10.62
N ALA A 254 -23.87 19.82 10.53
CA ALA A 254 -23.71 18.81 11.58
C ALA A 254 -22.94 19.35 12.79
N LEU A 255 -23.32 18.90 14.00
CA LEU A 255 -22.65 19.12 15.27
C LEU A 255 -21.67 18.00 15.60
#